data_17736cbf84c0a28e725e368a17a9f844
#
_entry.id   17736cbf84c0a28e725e368a17a9f844
#
_cell.length_a   1.000
_cell.length_b   1.000
_cell.length_c   1.000
_cell.angle_alpha   90.00
_cell.angle_beta   90.00
_cell.angle_gamma   90.00
#
_symmetry.space_group_name_H-M   'P 1'
#
loop_
_entity.id
_entity.type
_entity.pdbx_description
1 polymer ?
#
loop_
_entity_poly.entity_id
_entity_poly.type
_entity_poly.pdbx_seq_one_letter_code
_entity_poly.pdbx_strand_id
1 'polypeptide(L)'
;MISLLRHVKEVVKPRACVICQHRLAPTEHAVCTTCNRHLPRTYYAVEARDNPVCRLFWKQVPIERGASWVVYAAHAPISKAIYALKYRHQATIGQRLGELMATELKAEGFFEGIDFIVPVPLTRGRCRERGYNQSLLIAEGISHVTSIVIDEHILTRLHYKGSQTQQTIERRRENVKGAFQLHHPERVRGHHVLLIDDVITTGSTMLACAKELARAGEVTISVLSLGYAGR
;
A
#
# COMPACT_ATOMS: atom_id res chain seq x y z
N MET A 1 10.14 20.10 -29.09
CA MET A 1 11.22 19.07 -29.19
C MET A 1 11.03 17.89 -28.26
N ILE A 2 10.56 18.05 -27.01
CA ILE A 2 10.31 16.96 -26.03
C ILE A 2 9.18 16.01 -26.48
N SER A 3 8.16 16.51 -27.18
CA SER A 3 7.02 15.72 -27.69
C SER A 3 7.42 14.67 -28.74
N LEU A 4 8.30 15.02 -29.68
CA LEU A 4 8.70 14.14 -30.78
C LEU A 4 9.53 12.93 -30.27
N LEU A 5 10.47 13.16 -29.35
CA LEU A 5 11.28 12.12 -28.71
C LEU A 5 10.44 11.15 -27.89
N ARG A 6 9.34 11.65 -27.29
CA ARG A 6 8.39 10.81 -26.55
C ARG A 6 7.61 9.90 -27.50
N HIS A 7 7.16 10.43 -28.64
CA HIS A 7 6.47 9.63 -29.68
C HIS A 7 7.38 8.55 -30.28
N VAL A 8 8.64 8.87 -30.58
CA VAL A 8 9.59 7.87 -31.09
C VAL A 8 9.87 6.77 -30.08
N LYS A 9 10.03 7.10 -28.78
CA LYS A 9 10.18 6.08 -27.71
C LYS A 9 8.94 5.20 -27.57
N GLU A 10 7.74 5.74 -27.72
CA GLU A 10 6.47 4.98 -27.63
C GLU A 10 6.25 4.06 -28.85
N VAL A 11 6.84 4.36 -29.99
CA VAL A 11 6.82 3.48 -31.18
C VAL A 11 7.82 2.34 -31.03
N VAL A 12 9.01 2.61 -30.51
CA VAL A 12 10.10 1.61 -30.39
C VAL A 12 9.89 0.70 -29.16
N LYS A 13 9.34 1.23 -28.08
CA LYS A 13 9.03 0.48 -26.84
C LYS A 13 7.65 0.89 -26.32
N PRO A 14 6.57 0.34 -26.88
CA PRO A 14 5.22 0.71 -26.49
C PRO A 14 4.97 0.35 -25.02
N ARG A 15 4.26 1.24 -24.31
CA ARG A 15 3.81 0.95 -22.97
C ARG A 15 2.83 -0.23 -22.98
N ALA A 16 3.09 -1.22 -22.17
CA ALA A 16 2.27 -2.42 -22.08
C ALA A 16 1.56 -2.53 -20.72
N CYS A 17 0.36 -3.06 -20.73
CA CYS A 17 -0.39 -3.38 -19.52
C CYS A 17 0.40 -4.41 -18.70
N VAL A 18 0.64 -4.13 -17.42
CA VAL A 18 1.43 -5.00 -16.54
C VAL A 18 0.75 -6.36 -16.30
N ILE A 19 -0.56 -6.47 -16.54
CA ILE A 19 -1.36 -7.68 -16.35
C ILE A 19 -1.41 -8.53 -17.63
N CYS A 20 -1.91 -7.97 -18.74
CA CYS A 20 -2.16 -8.74 -19.99
C CYS A 20 -1.11 -8.51 -21.08
N GLN A 21 -0.16 -7.61 -20.88
CA GLN A 21 0.87 -7.21 -21.83
C GLN A 21 0.35 -6.53 -23.12
N HIS A 22 -0.95 -6.25 -23.18
CA HIS A 22 -1.52 -5.50 -24.31
C HIS A 22 -0.98 -4.08 -24.32
N ARG A 23 -0.81 -3.49 -25.51
CA ARG A 23 -0.38 -2.09 -25.67
C ARG A 23 -1.38 -1.15 -24.98
N LEU A 24 -0.88 -0.25 -24.17
CA LEU A 24 -1.71 0.76 -23.48
C LEU A 24 -2.08 1.89 -24.44
N ALA A 25 -3.32 2.35 -24.36
CA ALA A 25 -3.77 3.57 -24.99
C ALA A 25 -3.06 4.80 -24.39
N PRO A 26 -3.03 5.97 -25.04
CA PRO A 26 -2.37 7.17 -24.53
C PRO A 26 -2.83 7.59 -23.11
N THR A 27 -4.09 7.36 -22.78
CA THR A 27 -4.71 7.69 -21.49
C THR A 27 -4.56 6.60 -20.44
N GLU A 28 -4.13 5.41 -20.84
CA GLU A 28 -3.96 4.28 -19.92
C GLU A 28 -2.55 4.26 -19.31
N HIS A 29 -2.45 3.88 -18.04
CA HIS A 29 -1.20 3.82 -17.31
C HIS A 29 -1.14 2.56 -16.45
N ALA A 30 -0.03 1.82 -16.50
CA ALA A 30 0.24 0.56 -15.81
C ALA A 30 -0.76 -0.56 -16.15
N VAL A 31 -2.05 -0.34 -16.06
CA VAL A 31 -3.14 -1.31 -16.28
C VAL A 31 -4.08 -0.77 -17.35
N CYS A 32 -4.46 -1.60 -18.34
CA CYS A 32 -5.45 -1.21 -19.36
C CYS A 32 -6.87 -1.23 -18.77
N THR A 33 -7.78 -0.49 -19.40
CA THR A 33 -9.19 -0.36 -18.99
C THR A 33 -9.86 -1.72 -18.83
N THR A 34 -9.62 -2.66 -19.75
CA THR A 34 -10.18 -4.02 -19.69
C THR A 34 -9.69 -4.75 -18.44
N CYS A 35 -8.38 -4.77 -18.19
CA CYS A 35 -7.86 -5.42 -16.98
C CYS A 35 -8.35 -4.75 -15.71
N ASN A 36 -8.38 -3.41 -15.67
CA ASN A 36 -8.87 -2.67 -14.52
C ASN A 36 -10.33 -3.04 -14.19
N ARG A 37 -11.21 -3.10 -15.21
CA ARG A 37 -12.62 -3.49 -15.03
C ARG A 37 -12.78 -4.90 -14.43
N HIS A 38 -11.88 -5.83 -14.74
CA HIS A 38 -11.95 -7.22 -14.28
C HIS A 38 -11.13 -7.50 -13.01
N LEU A 39 -10.56 -6.48 -12.37
CA LEU A 39 -9.91 -6.69 -11.08
C LEU A 39 -10.94 -7.09 -10.01
N PRO A 40 -10.63 -8.09 -9.17
CA PRO A 40 -11.55 -8.56 -8.13
C PRO A 40 -11.61 -7.55 -6.97
N ARG A 41 -12.49 -6.55 -7.07
CA ARG A 41 -12.70 -5.53 -6.02
C ARG A 41 -13.20 -6.17 -4.75
N THR A 42 -12.74 -5.68 -3.60
CA THR A 42 -13.24 -6.10 -2.29
C THR A 42 -14.49 -5.37 -1.88
N TYR A 43 -14.66 -4.12 -2.33
CA TYR A 43 -15.71 -3.18 -1.91
C TYR A 43 -15.71 -2.87 -0.41
N TYR A 44 -14.60 -3.13 0.30
CA TYR A 44 -14.49 -2.90 1.73
C TYR A 44 -14.54 -1.43 2.16
N ALA A 45 -14.34 -0.50 1.23
CA ALA A 45 -14.48 0.93 1.52
C ALA A 45 -15.92 1.35 1.76
N VAL A 46 -16.91 0.63 1.23
CA VAL A 46 -18.36 0.88 1.45
C VAL A 46 -18.73 0.62 2.91
N GLU A 47 -18.18 -0.45 3.51
CA GLU A 47 -18.34 -0.78 4.93
C GLU A 47 -16.99 -0.69 5.65
N ALA A 48 -16.39 0.51 5.61
CA ALA A 48 -15.00 0.72 6.02
C ALA A 48 -14.74 0.49 7.52
N ARG A 49 -15.78 0.37 8.37
CA ARG A 49 -15.66 0.13 9.82
C ARG A 49 -15.84 -1.33 10.22
N ASP A 50 -16.53 -2.15 9.41
CA ASP A 50 -16.72 -3.58 9.68
C ASP A 50 -16.56 -4.42 8.40
N ASN A 51 -15.36 -4.91 8.20
CA ASN A 51 -15.00 -5.79 7.10
C ASN A 51 -13.82 -6.69 7.50
N PRO A 52 -13.45 -7.69 6.69
CA PRO A 52 -12.37 -8.61 7.01
C PRO A 52 -11.02 -7.93 7.33
N VAL A 53 -10.72 -6.76 6.77
CA VAL A 53 -9.50 -6.01 7.10
C VAL A 53 -9.60 -5.44 8.52
N CYS A 54 -10.70 -4.78 8.89
CA CYS A 54 -10.89 -4.22 10.23
C CYS A 54 -10.83 -5.30 11.31
N ARG A 55 -11.40 -6.48 11.05
CA ARG A 55 -11.45 -7.61 11.98
C ARG A 55 -10.08 -8.13 12.38
N LEU A 56 -9.03 -7.92 11.55
CA LEU A 56 -7.65 -8.28 11.89
C LEU A 56 -7.10 -7.49 13.09
N PHE A 57 -7.67 -6.32 13.38
CA PHE A 57 -7.20 -5.39 14.41
C PHE A 57 -8.06 -5.43 15.69
N TRP A 58 -9.23 -6.06 15.63
CA TRP A 58 -10.16 -6.11 16.77
C TRP A 58 -9.48 -6.62 18.03
N LYS A 59 -9.81 -6.00 19.18
CA LYS A 59 -9.25 -6.28 20.50
C LYS A 59 -7.73 -6.07 20.62
N GLN A 60 -7.08 -5.49 19.60
CA GLN A 60 -5.64 -5.28 19.62
C GLN A 60 -5.25 -3.80 19.50
N VAL A 61 -5.86 -3.07 18.57
CA VAL A 61 -5.71 -1.63 18.40
C VAL A 61 -6.97 -1.10 17.71
N PRO A 62 -7.53 0.03 18.14
CA PRO A 62 -8.68 0.62 17.49
C PRO A 62 -8.30 1.13 16.10
N ILE A 63 -9.09 0.75 15.10
CA ILE A 63 -8.97 1.24 13.72
C ILE A 63 -10.30 1.92 13.36
N GLU A 64 -10.23 3.15 12.89
CA GLU A 64 -11.40 3.94 12.48
C GLU A 64 -12.00 3.40 11.18
N ARG A 65 -11.15 3.17 10.18
CA ARG A 65 -11.52 2.60 8.87
C ARG A 65 -10.45 1.65 8.38
N GLY A 66 -10.87 0.58 7.72
CA GLY A 66 -9.96 -0.35 7.06
C GLY A 66 -10.50 -0.76 5.70
N ALA A 67 -9.63 -0.78 4.69
CA ALA A 67 -10.00 -1.30 3.39
C ALA A 67 -8.82 -1.96 2.67
N SER A 68 -9.14 -2.70 1.65
CA SER A 68 -8.21 -3.16 0.63
C SER A 68 -8.89 -3.05 -0.72
N TRP A 69 -8.15 -2.64 -1.75
CA TRP A 69 -8.76 -2.38 -3.05
C TRP A 69 -9.24 -3.64 -3.74
N VAL A 70 -8.37 -4.69 -3.79
CA VAL A 70 -8.66 -5.93 -4.51
C VAL A 70 -8.40 -7.17 -3.65
N VAL A 71 -9.07 -8.26 -3.99
CA VAL A 71 -8.72 -9.60 -3.48
C VAL A 71 -7.41 -10.03 -4.13
N TYR A 72 -6.42 -10.38 -3.30
CA TYR A 72 -5.12 -10.88 -3.75
C TYR A 72 -5.05 -12.40 -3.61
N ALA A 73 -4.81 -13.08 -4.72
CA ALA A 73 -4.44 -14.48 -4.75
C ALA A 73 -3.20 -14.64 -5.65
N ALA A 74 -2.37 -15.65 -5.37
CA ALA A 74 -1.09 -15.85 -6.07
C ALA A 74 -1.23 -15.93 -7.60
N HIS A 75 -2.36 -16.46 -8.09
CA HIS A 75 -2.65 -16.60 -9.52
C HIS A 75 -3.64 -15.56 -10.07
N ALA A 76 -4.10 -14.61 -9.23
CA ALA A 76 -4.98 -13.54 -9.69
C ALA A 76 -4.24 -12.59 -10.64
N PRO A 77 -4.92 -11.99 -11.63
CA PRO A 77 -4.30 -11.05 -12.58
C PRO A 77 -3.50 -9.93 -11.91
N ILE A 78 -3.99 -9.40 -10.78
CA ILE A 78 -3.34 -8.33 -10.01
C ILE A 78 -1.98 -8.77 -9.43
N SER A 79 -1.76 -10.07 -9.21
CA SER A 79 -0.48 -10.57 -8.70
C SER A 79 0.69 -10.20 -9.60
N LYS A 80 0.47 -10.12 -10.92
CA LYS A 80 1.49 -9.68 -11.88
C LYS A 80 1.89 -8.22 -11.65
N ALA A 81 0.92 -7.33 -11.37
CA ALA A 81 1.19 -5.93 -11.09
C ALA A 81 1.93 -5.75 -9.76
N ILE A 82 1.50 -6.45 -8.71
CA ILE A 82 2.15 -6.43 -7.40
C ILE A 82 3.55 -7.06 -7.47
N TYR A 83 3.73 -8.11 -8.26
CA TYR A 83 5.05 -8.70 -8.51
C TYR A 83 5.97 -7.73 -9.25
N ALA A 84 5.47 -7.07 -10.29
CA ALA A 84 6.24 -6.06 -11.04
C ALA A 84 6.64 -4.88 -10.15
N LEU A 85 5.75 -4.44 -9.26
CA LEU A 85 6.03 -3.43 -8.24
C LEU A 85 7.14 -3.90 -7.27
N LYS A 86 7.22 -5.19 -6.92
CA LYS A 86 8.21 -5.71 -5.95
C LYS A 86 9.59 -5.99 -6.57
N TYR A 87 9.65 -6.39 -7.84
CA TYR A 87 10.84 -7.04 -8.39
C TYR A 87 11.33 -6.53 -9.75
N ARG A 88 10.60 -5.61 -10.40
CA ARG A 88 10.98 -5.12 -11.74
C ARG A 88 11.49 -3.68 -11.79
N HIS A 89 11.77 -3.07 -10.63
CA HIS A 89 12.22 -1.68 -10.53
C HIS A 89 11.33 -0.67 -11.30
N GLN A 90 10.01 -0.94 -11.34
CA GLN A 90 9.05 -0.11 -12.06
C GLN A 90 8.25 0.75 -11.08
N ALA A 91 8.90 1.76 -10.50
CA ALA A 91 8.32 2.64 -9.50
C ALA A 91 6.97 3.25 -9.93
N THR A 92 6.84 3.62 -11.21
CA THR A 92 5.62 4.22 -11.75
C THR A 92 4.38 3.32 -11.63
N ILE A 93 4.55 1.99 -11.54
CA ILE A 93 3.42 1.07 -11.34
C ILE A 93 2.75 1.33 -9.97
N GLY A 94 3.54 1.53 -8.91
CA GLY A 94 3.02 1.79 -7.58
C GLY A 94 2.17 3.05 -7.51
N GLN A 95 2.70 4.15 -8.07
CA GLN A 95 1.99 5.42 -8.16
C GLN A 95 0.66 5.28 -8.94
N ARG A 96 0.69 4.62 -10.11
CA ARG A 96 -0.52 4.47 -10.94
C ARG A 96 -1.56 3.54 -10.33
N LEU A 97 -1.15 2.48 -9.64
CA LEU A 97 -2.09 1.65 -8.87
C LEU A 97 -2.68 2.43 -7.68
N GLY A 98 -1.88 3.24 -7.01
CA GLY A 98 -2.33 4.15 -5.96
C GLY A 98 -3.35 5.17 -6.46
N GLU A 99 -3.12 5.78 -7.64
CA GLU A 99 -4.07 6.71 -8.28
C GLU A 99 -5.41 6.03 -8.63
N LEU A 100 -5.36 4.83 -9.24
CA LEU A 100 -6.57 4.08 -9.60
C LEU A 100 -7.39 3.73 -8.35
N MET A 101 -6.73 3.19 -7.33
CA MET A 101 -7.35 2.87 -6.04
C MET A 101 -7.94 4.12 -5.39
N ALA A 102 -7.18 5.20 -5.31
CA ALA A 102 -7.62 6.43 -4.66
C ALA A 102 -8.82 7.06 -5.37
N THR A 103 -8.85 7.02 -6.70
CA THR A 103 -9.98 7.55 -7.50
C THR A 103 -11.28 6.82 -7.16
N GLU A 104 -11.23 5.49 -7.02
CA GLU A 104 -12.40 4.69 -6.67
C GLU A 104 -12.82 4.92 -5.21
N LEU A 105 -11.89 4.81 -4.27
CA LEU A 105 -12.19 4.91 -2.84
C LEU A 105 -12.55 6.32 -2.39
N LYS A 106 -12.12 7.35 -3.12
CA LYS A 106 -12.52 8.74 -2.87
C LYS A 106 -14.02 8.95 -3.11
N ALA A 107 -14.56 8.28 -4.12
CA ALA A 107 -15.99 8.31 -4.38
C ALA A 107 -16.83 7.69 -3.25
N GLU A 108 -16.25 6.76 -2.49
CA GLU A 108 -16.86 6.11 -1.33
C GLU A 108 -16.63 6.89 -0.01
N GLY A 109 -16.01 8.08 -0.05
CA GLY A 109 -15.72 8.90 1.14
C GLY A 109 -14.62 8.34 2.05
N PHE A 110 -13.85 7.34 1.60
CA PHE A 110 -12.87 6.64 2.46
C PHE A 110 -11.80 7.57 3.04
N PHE A 111 -11.44 8.63 2.33
CA PHE A 111 -10.35 9.55 2.71
C PHE A 111 -10.80 10.75 3.54
N GLU A 112 -12.08 10.88 3.85
CA GLU A 112 -12.60 12.03 4.60
C GLU A 112 -11.98 12.12 6.00
N GLY A 113 -11.50 13.32 6.37
CA GLY A 113 -10.92 13.60 7.66
C GLY A 113 -9.55 12.96 7.92
N ILE A 114 -8.89 12.36 6.91
CA ILE A 114 -7.51 11.88 7.01
C ILE A 114 -6.56 13.06 6.83
N ASP A 115 -5.69 13.29 7.82
CA ASP A 115 -4.74 14.41 7.82
C ASP A 115 -3.48 14.07 7.01
N PHE A 116 -2.94 12.87 7.16
CA PHE A 116 -1.76 12.44 6.40
C PHE A 116 -1.62 10.91 6.26
N ILE A 117 -0.79 10.51 5.30
CA ILE A 117 -0.53 9.12 4.94
C ILE A 117 0.83 8.71 5.50
N VAL A 118 0.87 7.59 6.19
CA VAL A 118 2.11 6.96 6.67
C VAL A 118 2.33 5.64 5.92
N PRO A 119 3.31 5.56 5.01
CA PRO A 119 3.63 4.31 4.34
C PRO A 119 4.34 3.35 5.30
N VAL A 120 3.96 2.07 5.29
CA VAL A 120 4.65 1.03 6.05
C VAL A 120 6.12 0.97 5.62
N PRO A 121 7.09 1.15 6.56
CA PRO A 121 8.49 1.22 6.19
C PRO A 121 9.08 -0.16 5.90
N LEU A 122 9.98 -0.23 4.93
CA LEU A 122 10.82 -1.39 4.65
C LEU A 122 12.10 -1.38 5.49
N THR A 123 12.72 -2.56 5.65
CA THR A 123 14.10 -2.62 6.14
C THR A 123 15.05 -2.01 5.12
N ARG A 124 16.16 -1.42 5.56
CA ARG A 124 17.19 -0.85 4.68
C ARG A 124 17.68 -1.86 3.63
N GLY A 125 17.83 -3.15 4.01
CA GLY A 125 18.21 -4.20 3.07
C GLY A 125 17.21 -4.39 1.95
N ARG A 126 15.91 -4.52 2.27
CA ARG A 126 14.85 -4.66 1.27
C ARG A 126 14.69 -3.40 0.41
N CYS A 127 14.88 -2.22 0.99
CA CYS A 127 14.84 -0.98 0.24
C CYS A 127 15.98 -0.91 -0.80
N ARG A 128 17.21 -1.35 -0.45
CA ARG A 128 18.32 -1.46 -1.41
C ARG A 128 18.08 -2.51 -2.48
N GLU A 129 17.56 -3.68 -2.12
CA GLU A 129 17.23 -4.77 -3.06
C GLU A 129 16.17 -4.34 -4.08
N ARG A 130 15.14 -3.64 -3.65
CA ARG A 130 14.01 -3.22 -4.48
C ARG A 130 14.20 -1.86 -5.15
N GLY A 131 15.13 -1.04 -4.65
CA GLY A 131 15.39 0.33 -5.11
C GLY A 131 14.42 1.38 -4.55
N TYR A 132 13.31 0.96 -3.89
CA TYR A 132 12.27 1.84 -3.35
C TYR A 132 11.39 1.13 -2.31
N ASN A 133 10.58 1.92 -1.58
CA ASN A 133 9.50 1.43 -0.74
C ASN A 133 8.18 1.39 -1.55
N GLN A 134 7.59 0.21 -1.73
CA GLN A 134 6.35 0.02 -2.49
C GLN A 134 5.18 0.78 -1.87
N SER A 135 5.07 0.75 -0.54
CA SER A 135 4.00 1.43 0.19
C SER A 135 4.10 2.95 0.02
N LEU A 136 5.33 3.52 -0.09
CA LEU A 136 5.55 4.93 -0.39
C LEU A 136 5.06 5.28 -1.81
N LEU A 137 5.40 4.48 -2.82
CA LEU A 137 4.94 4.74 -4.20
C LEU A 137 3.41 4.70 -4.32
N ILE A 138 2.76 3.78 -3.60
CA ILE A 138 1.30 3.72 -3.54
C ILE A 138 0.75 4.98 -2.85
N ALA A 139 1.36 5.40 -1.74
CA ALA A 139 1.01 6.63 -1.02
C ALA A 139 1.13 7.87 -1.91
N GLU A 140 2.18 7.97 -2.73
CA GLU A 140 2.37 9.05 -3.70
C GLU A 140 1.21 9.13 -4.71
N GLY A 141 0.76 7.97 -5.22
CA GLY A 141 -0.42 7.90 -6.09
C GLY A 141 -1.71 8.35 -5.39
N ILE A 142 -1.91 7.94 -4.13
CA ILE A 142 -3.04 8.38 -3.32
C ILE A 142 -2.98 9.88 -3.08
N SER A 143 -1.83 10.39 -2.65
CA SER A 143 -1.60 11.83 -2.40
C SER A 143 -1.89 12.68 -3.64
N HIS A 144 -1.50 12.20 -4.83
CA HIS A 144 -1.78 12.88 -6.09
C HIS A 144 -3.29 13.09 -6.36
N VAL A 145 -4.14 12.14 -5.97
CA VAL A 145 -5.59 12.20 -6.18
C VAL A 145 -6.31 12.91 -5.04
N THR A 146 -5.83 12.76 -3.81
CA THR A 146 -6.52 13.22 -2.60
C THR A 146 -5.96 14.53 -2.06
N SER A 147 -4.74 14.90 -2.43
CA SER A 147 -3.95 16.00 -1.87
C SER A 147 -3.56 15.81 -0.40
N ILE A 148 -3.73 14.59 0.16
CA ILE A 148 -3.32 14.27 1.53
C ILE A 148 -1.79 14.16 1.56
N VAL A 149 -1.16 14.81 2.54
CA VAL A 149 0.29 14.84 2.70
C VAL A 149 0.83 13.49 3.14
N ILE A 150 2.02 13.11 2.68
CA ILE A 150 2.72 11.91 3.10
C ILE A 150 3.77 12.27 4.14
N ASP A 151 3.84 11.47 5.21
CA ASP A 151 4.95 11.52 6.16
C ASP A 151 5.61 10.15 6.31
N GLU A 152 6.71 9.94 5.61
CA GLU A 152 7.47 8.68 5.62
C GLU A 152 8.44 8.58 6.81
N HIS A 153 8.59 9.64 7.61
CA HIS A 153 9.55 9.69 8.72
C HIS A 153 8.93 9.36 10.09
N ILE A 154 7.60 9.23 10.15
CA ILE A 154 6.86 8.91 11.39
C ILE A 154 7.23 7.51 11.91
N LEU A 155 7.34 6.54 11.03
CA LEU A 155 7.70 5.17 11.38
C LEU A 155 9.00 4.74 10.71
N THR A 156 9.85 4.06 11.44
CA THR A 156 11.00 3.34 10.86
C THR A 156 10.95 1.87 11.22
N ARG A 157 11.48 1.04 10.34
CA ARG A 157 11.62 -0.39 10.59
C ARG A 157 13.03 -0.69 11.12
N LEU A 158 13.08 -1.23 12.32
CA LEU A 158 14.33 -1.63 12.97
C LEU A 158 14.91 -2.89 12.33
N HIS A 159 16.23 -2.97 12.27
CA HIS A 159 16.91 -4.20 11.86
C HIS A 159 16.97 -5.18 13.04
N TYR A 160 16.23 -6.27 12.95
CA TYR A 160 16.44 -7.38 13.86
C TYR A 160 17.59 -8.26 13.33
N LYS A 161 18.71 -8.35 14.05
CA LYS A 161 19.80 -9.30 13.79
C LYS A 161 19.39 -10.69 14.33
N GLY A 162 18.35 -11.28 13.77
CA GLY A 162 17.91 -12.64 14.12
C GLY A 162 18.18 -13.60 12.98
N SER A 163 18.76 -14.76 13.30
CA SER A 163 19.21 -15.81 12.39
C SER A 163 18.15 -16.25 11.38
N GLN A 164 18.57 -16.37 10.12
CA GLN A 164 17.82 -16.94 9.01
C GLN A 164 17.74 -18.46 9.12
N THR A 165 16.84 -19.01 9.92
CA THR A 165 16.51 -20.43 9.84
C THR A 165 15.02 -20.61 9.96
N GLN A 166 14.44 -21.35 9.01
CA GLN A 166 13.05 -21.82 8.86
C GLN A 166 12.01 -21.26 9.87
N GLN A 167 11.23 -20.24 9.45
CA GLN A 167 10.29 -19.57 10.35
C GLN A 167 8.87 -20.11 10.16
N THR A 168 8.31 -20.69 11.22
CA THR A 168 6.90 -20.99 11.37
C THR A 168 6.04 -19.70 11.44
N ILE A 169 4.73 -19.82 11.15
CA ILE A 169 3.76 -18.70 11.16
C ILE A 169 3.74 -17.99 12.53
N GLU A 170 3.92 -18.71 13.63
CA GLU A 170 3.97 -18.17 14.99
C GLU A 170 5.21 -17.30 15.21
N ARG A 171 6.38 -17.70 14.75
CA ARG A 171 7.60 -16.88 14.80
C ARG A 171 7.52 -15.62 13.94
N ARG A 172 6.73 -15.62 12.87
CA ARG A 172 6.47 -14.38 12.10
C ARG A 172 5.68 -13.36 12.91
N ARG A 173 4.76 -13.79 13.79
CA ARG A 173 4.00 -12.91 14.69
C ARG A 173 4.88 -12.34 15.81
N GLU A 174 5.80 -13.13 16.36
CA GLU A 174 6.73 -12.70 17.41
C GLU A 174 7.84 -11.78 16.88
N ASN A 175 8.35 -12.03 15.67
CA ASN A 175 9.40 -11.21 15.03
C ASN A 175 8.93 -9.80 14.63
N VAL A 176 7.64 -9.48 14.77
CA VAL A 176 7.08 -8.17 14.44
C VAL A 176 6.91 -7.30 15.68
N LYS A 177 6.96 -7.87 16.90
CA LYS A 177 6.96 -7.08 18.15
C LYS A 177 8.29 -6.33 18.26
N GLY A 178 8.22 -4.99 18.35
CA GLY A 178 9.41 -4.13 18.41
C GLY A 178 10.16 -3.97 17.08
N ALA A 179 9.56 -4.43 15.95
CA ALA A 179 10.19 -4.27 14.63
C ALA A 179 10.05 -2.86 14.04
N PHE A 180 9.21 -2.03 14.63
CA PHE A 180 8.97 -0.65 14.22
C PHE A 180 9.21 0.31 15.36
N GLN A 181 9.55 1.54 15.04
CA GLN A 181 9.77 2.62 15.98
C GLN A 181 9.03 3.86 15.51
N LEU A 182 8.24 4.44 16.40
CA LEU A 182 7.59 5.74 16.22
C LEU A 182 8.61 6.85 16.46
N HIS A 183 8.68 7.79 15.54
CA HIS A 183 9.41 9.04 15.68
C HIS A 183 8.42 10.20 15.74
N HIS A 184 8.77 11.24 16.48
CA HIS A 184 7.97 12.47 16.55
C HIS A 184 6.50 12.21 16.93
N PRO A 185 6.20 11.56 18.08
CA PRO A 185 4.84 11.23 18.47
C PRO A 185 3.93 12.47 18.57
N GLU A 186 4.50 13.63 18.81
CA GLU A 186 3.80 14.92 18.83
C GLU A 186 3.18 15.29 17.47
N ARG A 187 3.73 14.79 16.37
CA ARG A 187 3.23 15.06 15.01
C ARG A 187 1.98 14.25 14.65
N VAL A 188 1.73 13.14 15.35
CA VAL A 188 0.57 12.27 15.08
C VAL A 188 -0.53 12.41 16.11
N ARG A 189 -0.22 12.99 17.27
CA ARG A 189 -1.21 13.21 18.33
C ARG A 189 -2.29 14.19 17.88
N GLY A 190 -3.57 13.82 18.10
CA GLY A 190 -4.73 14.59 17.67
C GLY A 190 -5.05 14.49 16.18
N HIS A 191 -4.29 13.70 15.39
CA HIS A 191 -4.46 13.58 13.96
C HIS A 191 -5.04 12.22 13.54
N HIS A 192 -5.65 12.20 12.37
CA HIS A 192 -6.13 11.00 11.70
C HIS A 192 -5.12 10.54 10.64
N VAL A 193 -4.50 9.40 10.89
CA VAL A 193 -3.41 8.83 10.09
C VAL A 193 -3.92 7.68 9.23
N LEU A 194 -3.61 7.70 7.94
CA LEU A 194 -3.80 6.56 7.05
C LEU A 194 -2.50 5.75 6.94
N LEU A 195 -2.49 4.54 7.48
CA LEU A 195 -1.40 3.59 7.31
C LEU A 195 -1.61 2.79 6.01
N ILE A 196 -0.61 2.76 5.12
CA ILE A 196 -0.70 2.12 3.80
C ILE A 196 0.35 1.02 3.61
N ASP A 197 -0.06 -0.13 3.03
CA ASP A 197 0.84 -1.22 2.62
C ASP A 197 0.44 -1.77 1.24
N ASP A 198 1.29 -2.59 0.63
CA ASP A 198 1.00 -3.21 -0.67
C ASP A 198 -0.01 -4.36 -0.55
N VAL A 199 0.20 -5.31 0.36
CA VAL A 199 -0.69 -6.48 0.56
C VAL A 199 -0.84 -6.80 2.03
N ILE A 200 -2.08 -6.88 2.48
CA ILE A 200 -2.43 -7.42 3.79
C ILE A 200 -2.71 -8.93 3.64
N THR A 201 -2.01 -9.73 4.43
CA THR A 201 -2.26 -11.19 4.59
C THR A 201 -2.84 -11.47 5.98
N THR A 202 -2.00 -11.69 6.96
CA THR A 202 -2.40 -11.85 8.37
C THR A 202 -2.57 -10.52 9.10
N GLY A 203 -2.25 -9.40 8.47
CA GLY A 203 -2.26 -8.07 9.08
C GLY A 203 -1.12 -7.80 10.07
N SER A 204 -0.23 -8.77 10.33
CA SER A 204 0.77 -8.65 11.41
C SER A 204 1.70 -7.43 11.27
N THR A 205 2.14 -7.11 10.06
CA THR A 205 2.98 -5.92 9.78
C THR A 205 2.23 -4.63 10.08
N MET A 206 1.04 -4.51 9.51
CA MET A 206 0.17 -3.35 9.65
C MET A 206 -0.23 -3.15 11.13
N LEU A 207 -0.57 -4.25 11.83
CA LEU A 207 -0.90 -4.25 13.25
C LEU A 207 0.27 -3.74 14.11
N ALA A 208 1.50 -4.15 13.82
CA ALA A 208 2.66 -3.68 14.57
C ALA A 208 2.92 -2.19 14.35
N CYS A 209 2.75 -1.70 13.12
CA CYS A 209 2.80 -0.27 12.82
C CYS A 209 1.69 0.50 13.54
N ALA A 210 0.45 0.00 13.51
CA ALA A 210 -0.69 0.62 14.17
C ALA A 210 -0.52 0.67 15.70
N LYS A 211 0.00 -0.41 16.32
CA LYS A 211 0.33 -0.43 17.75
C LYS A 211 1.41 0.60 18.11
N GLU A 212 2.38 0.76 17.25
CA GLU A 212 3.44 1.74 17.47
C GLU A 212 2.92 3.18 17.33
N LEU A 213 2.07 3.46 16.33
CA LEU A 213 1.38 4.75 16.19
C LEU A 213 0.49 5.06 17.40
N ALA A 214 -0.26 4.07 17.91
CA ALA A 214 -1.15 4.24 19.06
C ALA A 214 -0.39 4.64 20.34
N ARG A 215 0.91 4.43 20.44
CA ARG A 215 1.74 4.91 21.57
C ARG A 215 1.84 6.44 21.66
N ALA A 216 1.53 7.15 20.58
CA ALA A 216 1.46 8.61 20.63
C ALA A 216 0.32 9.12 21.51
N GLY A 217 -0.71 8.28 21.78
CA GLY A 217 -1.97 8.69 22.40
C GLY A 217 -2.80 9.57 21.46
N GLU A 218 -4.11 9.61 21.67
CA GLU A 218 -5.05 10.49 20.92
C GLU A 218 -4.82 10.52 19.40
N VAL A 219 -4.49 9.38 18.78
CA VAL A 219 -4.33 9.24 17.34
C VAL A 219 -5.46 8.39 16.78
N THR A 220 -6.09 8.86 15.70
CA THR A 220 -7.05 8.08 14.91
C THR A 220 -6.29 7.37 13.78
N ILE A 221 -6.51 6.06 13.62
CA ILE A 221 -5.77 5.25 12.65
C ILE A 221 -6.74 4.61 11.69
N SER A 222 -6.53 4.81 10.39
CA SER A 222 -7.14 4.04 9.31
C SER A 222 -6.08 3.23 8.57
N VAL A 223 -6.50 2.12 7.96
CA VAL A 223 -5.58 1.21 7.24
C VAL A 223 -6.07 0.94 5.83
N LEU A 224 -5.13 0.91 4.87
CA LEU A 224 -5.44 0.65 3.46
C LEU A 224 -4.34 -0.19 2.82
N SER A 225 -4.71 -1.05 1.87
CA SER A 225 -3.77 -1.78 1.02
C SER A 225 -4.26 -1.95 -0.41
N LEU A 226 -3.35 -2.21 -1.36
CA LEU A 226 -3.74 -2.59 -2.71
C LEU A 226 -4.42 -3.96 -2.72
N GLY A 227 -3.90 -4.94 -1.98
CA GLY A 227 -4.41 -6.30 -1.99
C GLY A 227 -4.68 -6.89 -0.62
N TYR A 228 -5.74 -7.70 -0.52
CA TYR A 228 -6.05 -8.51 0.65
C TYR A 228 -5.99 -9.99 0.31
N ALA A 229 -5.13 -10.72 1.00
CA ALA A 229 -4.94 -12.17 0.85
C ALA A 229 -5.46 -12.95 2.07
N GLY A 230 -6.53 -12.47 2.68
CA GLY A 230 -7.24 -13.19 3.74
C GLY A 230 -8.03 -14.38 3.19
N ARG A 231 -8.24 -15.36 4.05
CA ARG A 231 -9.13 -16.50 3.82
C ARG A 231 -10.54 -16.14 4.22
#